data_5288d75baad095c872e2c0aa04c1ab1b
#
_entry.id   5288d75baad095c872e2c0aa04c1ab1b
#
_cell.length_a   1.000
_cell.length_b   1.000
_cell.length_c   1.000
_cell.angle_alpha   90.00
_cell.angle_beta   90.00
_cell.angle_gamma   90.00
#
_symmetry.space_group_name_H-M   'P 1'
#
loop_
_entity.id
_entity.type
_entity.pdbx_description
1 polymer ?
#
loop_
_entity_poly.entity_id
_entity_poly.type
_entity_poly.pdbx_seq_one_letter_code
_entity_poly.pdbx_strand_id
1 'polypeptide(L)'
;MAVMSQKIKARSPAHEVALVGLMVALIEAFKALIGIIPNVEMTSFLVIMFTIFYGRSVLFAIPVFILIEGVIYPFGLWLVMYLYAWPLLALTAWLFRKQDSVWIWSVISGIFGLMFGFLCAIPYFFVGLVDGGIAAGLVNMFSYWIAGIPFDIVHGIGNFVIMMVLYRPMKRILQITKRFYAESEVIRYE
;
A
#
# COMPACT_ATOMS: atom_id res chain seq x y z
N MET A 1 25.25 1.43 33.69
CA MET A 1 24.09 2.16 33.16
C MET A 1 23.22 1.16 32.44
N ALA A 2 22.18 0.65 33.09
CA ALA A 2 21.27 -0.34 32.52
C ALA A 2 20.25 0.38 31.63
N VAL A 3 20.35 0.20 30.31
CA VAL A 3 19.29 0.59 29.39
C VAL A 3 18.15 -0.39 29.64
N MET A 4 17.14 0.04 30.40
CA MET A 4 15.90 -0.67 30.57
C MET A 4 15.30 -0.89 29.18
N SER A 5 15.30 -2.14 28.74
CA SER A 5 14.51 -2.60 27.61
C SER A 5 13.03 -2.42 27.95
N GLN A 6 12.46 -1.26 27.65
CA GLN A 6 11.02 -1.07 27.73
C GLN A 6 10.37 -2.02 26.73
N LYS A 7 9.79 -3.10 27.22
CA LYS A 7 8.86 -3.93 26.46
C LYS A 7 7.74 -3.01 25.98
N ILE A 8 7.71 -2.73 24.68
CA ILE A 8 6.59 -2.02 24.05
C ILE A 8 5.34 -2.82 24.38
N LYS A 9 4.50 -2.28 25.25
CA LYS A 9 3.24 -2.90 25.65
C LYS A 9 2.36 -3.08 24.41
N ALA A 10 1.68 -4.20 24.29
CA ALA A 10 0.78 -4.43 23.17
C ALA A 10 -0.31 -3.34 23.17
N ARG A 11 -0.58 -2.76 21.99
CA ARG A 11 -1.65 -1.77 21.83
C ARG A 11 -2.98 -2.33 22.30
N SER A 12 -3.81 -1.49 22.93
CA SER A 12 -5.17 -1.91 23.25
C SER A 12 -5.97 -2.17 21.96
N PRO A 13 -6.95 -3.09 21.96
CA PRO A 13 -7.78 -3.35 20.78
C PRO A 13 -8.45 -2.08 20.23
N ALA A 14 -8.89 -1.18 21.08
CA ALA A 14 -9.48 0.09 20.66
C ALA A 14 -8.50 0.98 19.89
N HIS A 15 -7.23 1.05 20.32
CA HIS A 15 -6.19 1.79 19.60
C HIS A 15 -5.86 1.15 18.24
N GLU A 16 -5.85 -0.18 18.17
CA GLU A 16 -5.60 -0.87 16.91
C GLU A 16 -6.71 -0.58 15.89
N VAL A 17 -7.97 -0.65 16.31
CA VAL A 17 -9.13 -0.31 15.47
C VAL A 17 -9.08 1.14 15.02
N ALA A 18 -8.81 2.08 15.92
CA ALA A 18 -8.67 3.51 15.58
C ALA A 18 -7.53 3.76 14.59
N LEU A 19 -6.38 3.10 14.77
CA LEU A 19 -5.24 3.21 13.88
C LEU A 19 -5.55 2.66 12.49
N VAL A 20 -6.17 1.48 12.40
CA VAL A 20 -6.61 0.88 11.13
C VAL A 20 -7.60 1.80 10.43
N GLY A 21 -8.60 2.31 11.14
CA GLY A 21 -9.56 3.26 10.59
C GLY A 21 -8.90 4.53 10.06
N LEU A 22 -7.92 5.09 10.78
CA LEU A 22 -7.16 6.26 10.33
C LEU A 22 -6.33 5.98 9.08
N MET A 23 -5.66 4.81 9.01
CA MET A 23 -4.90 4.42 7.83
C MET A 23 -5.79 4.35 6.58
N VAL A 24 -6.93 3.68 6.70
CA VAL A 24 -7.88 3.54 5.59
C VAL A 24 -8.46 4.90 5.19
N ALA A 25 -8.88 5.71 6.16
CA ALA A 25 -9.39 7.06 5.89
C ALA A 25 -8.37 7.94 5.16
N LEU A 26 -7.08 7.85 5.51
CA LEU A 26 -6.02 8.58 4.81
C LEU A 26 -5.82 8.06 3.39
N ILE A 27 -5.84 6.74 3.17
CA ILE A 27 -5.72 6.16 1.82
C ILE A 27 -6.87 6.67 0.94
N GLU A 28 -8.12 6.56 1.41
CA GLU A 28 -9.30 7.00 0.67
C GLU A 28 -9.29 8.52 0.41
N ALA A 29 -8.97 9.32 1.43
CA ALA A 29 -8.93 10.77 1.29
C ALA A 29 -7.90 11.22 0.25
N PHE A 30 -6.69 10.66 0.28
CA PHE A 30 -5.66 10.99 -0.70
C PHE A 30 -5.98 10.45 -2.10
N LYS A 31 -6.61 9.28 -2.20
CA LYS A 31 -7.08 8.74 -3.47
C LYS A 31 -8.13 9.65 -4.08
N ALA A 32 -9.10 10.11 -3.31
CA ALA A 32 -10.11 11.06 -3.77
C ALA A 32 -9.50 12.42 -4.17
N LEU A 33 -8.54 12.94 -3.39
CA LEU A 33 -7.91 14.23 -3.64
C LEU A 33 -7.07 14.24 -4.94
N ILE A 34 -6.33 13.17 -5.21
CA ILE A 34 -5.41 13.08 -6.36
C ILE A 34 -6.05 12.41 -7.56
N GLY A 35 -7.21 11.79 -7.42
CA GLY A 35 -7.92 11.04 -8.45
C GLY A 35 -8.25 11.83 -9.74
N ILE A 36 -8.02 13.15 -9.74
CA ILE A 36 -8.11 14.03 -10.93
C ILE A 36 -6.97 13.70 -11.94
N ILE A 37 -5.83 13.21 -11.46
CA ILE A 37 -4.66 12.88 -12.28
C ILE A 37 -4.66 11.37 -12.52
N PRO A 38 -4.96 10.88 -13.73
CA PRO A 38 -5.02 9.44 -13.99
C PRO A 38 -3.69 8.75 -13.67
N ASN A 39 -3.77 7.61 -12.99
CA ASN A 39 -2.63 6.76 -12.60
C ASN A 39 -1.56 7.43 -11.73
N VAL A 40 -1.86 8.56 -11.12
CA VAL A 40 -1.06 9.14 -10.03
C VAL A 40 -1.83 8.93 -8.73
N GLU A 41 -1.29 8.17 -7.80
CA GLU A 41 -1.97 7.86 -6.55
C GLU A 41 -1.03 7.80 -5.35
N MET A 42 -1.59 8.05 -4.18
CA MET A 42 -0.86 7.98 -2.91
C MET A 42 -0.93 6.63 -2.22
N THR A 43 -1.74 5.71 -2.73
CA THR A 43 -2.03 4.42 -2.07
C THR A 43 -0.75 3.61 -1.87
N SER A 44 0.07 3.46 -2.92
CA SER A 44 1.34 2.74 -2.85
C SER A 44 2.28 3.34 -1.81
N PHE A 45 2.40 4.68 -1.80
CA PHE A 45 3.21 5.41 -0.84
C PHE A 45 2.72 5.19 0.60
N LEU A 46 1.42 5.32 0.85
CA LEU A 46 0.84 5.17 2.19
C LEU A 46 0.96 3.73 2.70
N VAL A 47 0.69 2.72 1.86
CA VAL A 47 0.86 1.30 2.23
C VAL A 47 2.30 1.02 2.64
N ILE A 48 3.29 1.51 1.89
CA ILE A 48 4.71 1.37 2.24
C ILE A 48 5.00 2.05 3.58
N MET A 49 4.64 3.33 3.73
CA MET A 49 4.93 4.09 4.95
C MET A 49 4.26 3.49 6.18
N PHE A 50 3.00 3.10 6.08
CA PHE A 50 2.29 2.47 7.18
C PHE A 50 2.89 1.10 7.54
N THR A 51 3.33 0.33 6.55
CA THR A 51 4.01 -0.95 6.79
C THR A 51 5.31 -0.76 7.56
N ILE A 52 6.14 0.22 7.18
CA ILE A 52 7.41 0.52 7.86
C ILE A 52 7.17 0.94 9.32
N PHE A 53 6.16 1.77 9.57
CA PHE A 53 5.94 2.38 10.88
C PHE A 53 5.04 1.58 11.81
N TYR A 54 4.04 0.91 11.28
CA TYR A 54 2.99 0.24 12.07
C TYR A 54 2.95 -1.28 11.86
N GLY A 55 3.74 -1.80 10.92
CA GLY A 55 3.94 -3.25 10.75
C GLY A 55 2.64 -4.00 10.47
N ARG A 56 2.27 -4.91 11.40
CA ARG A 56 1.12 -5.80 11.19
C ARG A 56 -0.23 -5.10 11.09
N SER A 57 -0.40 -3.89 11.62
CA SER A 57 -1.66 -3.14 11.54
C SER A 57 -2.11 -2.90 10.10
N VAL A 58 -1.16 -2.81 9.15
CA VAL A 58 -1.47 -2.67 7.72
C VAL A 58 -2.18 -3.90 7.15
N LEU A 59 -1.92 -5.09 7.69
CA LEU A 59 -2.59 -6.33 7.25
C LEU A 59 -4.09 -6.31 7.56
N PHE A 60 -4.53 -5.51 8.53
CA PHE A 60 -5.94 -5.26 8.81
C PHE A 60 -6.48 -4.08 7.99
N ALA A 61 -5.65 -3.06 7.73
CA ALA A 61 -6.06 -1.90 6.94
C ALA A 61 -6.32 -2.26 5.47
N ILE A 62 -5.51 -3.11 4.85
CA ILE A 62 -5.66 -3.52 3.45
C ILE A 62 -7.03 -4.17 3.17
N PRO A 63 -7.49 -5.19 3.90
CA PRO A 63 -8.82 -5.77 3.67
C PRO A 63 -9.95 -4.77 3.84
N VAL A 64 -9.87 -3.90 4.87
CA VAL A 64 -10.89 -2.86 5.09
C VAL A 64 -10.91 -1.86 3.92
N PHE A 65 -9.75 -1.43 3.45
CA PHE A 65 -9.61 -0.59 2.25
C PHE A 65 -10.26 -1.25 1.03
N ILE A 66 -9.95 -2.53 0.76
CA ILE A 66 -10.52 -3.27 -0.39
C ILE A 66 -12.03 -3.40 -0.29
N LEU A 67 -12.58 -3.63 0.92
CA LEU A 67 -14.02 -3.70 1.13
C LEU A 67 -14.69 -2.36 0.85
N ILE A 68 -14.12 -1.24 1.30
CA ILE A 68 -14.65 0.10 1.04
C ILE A 68 -14.64 0.40 -0.45
N GLU A 69 -13.55 0.11 -1.14
CA GLU A 69 -13.45 0.26 -2.58
C GLU A 69 -14.51 -0.57 -3.33
N GLY A 70 -14.75 -1.82 -2.88
CA GLY A 70 -15.77 -2.69 -3.44
C GLY A 70 -17.21 -2.19 -3.22
N VAL A 71 -17.43 -1.33 -2.21
CA VAL A 71 -18.73 -0.65 -1.98
C VAL A 71 -18.85 0.61 -2.83
N ILE A 72 -17.77 1.35 -3.00
CA ILE A 72 -17.77 2.64 -3.73
C ILE A 72 -17.81 2.41 -5.25
N TYR A 73 -17.06 1.42 -5.74
CA TYR A 73 -16.91 1.17 -7.17
C TYR A 73 -17.59 -0.13 -7.62
N PRO A 74 -18.07 -0.22 -8.86
CA PRO A 74 -18.67 -1.45 -9.41
C PRO A 74 -17.70 -2.63 -9.32
N PHE A 75 -18.22 -3.80 -8.99
CA PHE A 75 -17.44 -5.04 -8.95
C PHE A 75 -16.81 -5.35 -10.31
N GLY A 76 -15.54 -5.75 -10.30
CA GLY A 76 -14.78 -6.10 -11.49
C GLY A 76 -13.52 -6.90 -11.15
N LEU A 77 -12.77 -7.29 -12.17
CA LEU A 77 -11.51 -8.04 -12.01
C LEU A 77 -10.45 -7.26 -11.22
N TRP A 78 -10.56 -5.93 -11.19
CA TRP A 78 -9.70 -5.07 -10.38
C TRP A 78 -9.76 -5.39 -8.87
N LEU A 79 -10.93 -5.82 -8.37
CA LEU A 79 -11.09 -6.20 -6.97
C LEU A 79 -10.29 -7.47 -6.65
N VAL A 80 -10.30 -8.44 -7.58
CA VAL A 80 -9.51 -9.67 -7.46
C VAL A 80 -8.02 -9.34 -7.39
N MET A 81 -7.55 -8.42 -8.22
CA MET A 81 -6.16 -7.97 -8.21
C MET A 81 -5.79 -7.28 -6.89
N TYR A 82 -6.66 -6.47 -6.31
CA TYR A 82 -6.40 -5.78 -5.02
C TYR A 82 -6.15 -6.76 -3.88
N LEU A 83 -6.77 -7.96 -3.91
CA LEU A 83 -6.59 -8.99 -2.89
C LEU A 83 -5.13 -9.51 -2.79
N TYR A 84 -4.32 -9.37 -3.82
CA TYR A 84 -2.92 -9.80 -3.80
C TYR A 84 -1.92 -8.66 -4.03
N ALA A 85 -2.24 -7.63 -4.82
CA ALA A 85 -1.30 -6.57 -5.15
C ALA A 85 -0.91 -5.75 -3.91
N TRP A 86 -1.88 -5.32 -3.10
CA TRP A 86 -1.60 -4.56 -1.88
C TRP A 86 -0.91 -5.38 -0.79
N PRO A 87 -1.31 -6.62 -0.49
CA PRO A 87 -0.53 -7.51 0.38
C PRO A 87 0.89 -7.77 -0.11
N LEU A 88 1.12 -7.90 -1.42
CA LEU A 88 2.45 -8.07 -2.01
C LEU A 88 3.31 -6.82 -1.77
N LEU A 89 2.75 -5.62 -1.96
CA LEU A 89 3.44 -4.37 -1.67
C LEU A 89 3.78 -4.24 -0.17
N ALA A 90 2.84 -4.57 0.71
CA ALA A 90 3.07 -4.57 2.15
C ALA A 90 4.14 -5.59 2.56
N LEU A 91 4.13 -6.78 1.96
CA LEU A 91 5.17 -7.79 2.19
C LEU A 91 6.54 -7.28 1.73
N THR A 92 6.63 -6.69 0.54
CA THR A 92 7.87 -6.07 0.04
C THR A 92 8.36 -4.98 1.01
N ALA A 93 7.48 -4.08 1.43
CA ALA A 93 7.82 -3.05 2.39
C ALA A 93 8.28 -3.63 3.74
N TRP A 94 7.67 -4.71 4.20
CA TRP A 94 8.05 -5.39 5.44
C TRP A 94 9.44 -6.05 5.33
N LEU A 95 9.75 -6.67 4.20
CA LEU A 95 11.08 -7.29 3.95
C LEU A 95 12.19 -6.24 3.96
N PHE A 96 11.95 -5.08 3.34
CA PHE A 96 12.90 -3.99 3.23
C PHE A 96 12.82 -2.95 4.37
N ARG A 97 12.00 -3.15 5.41
CA ARG A 97 11.71 -2.17 6.47
C ARG A 97 12.91 -1.63 7.24
N LYS A 98 14.06 -2.32 7.18
CA LYS A 98 15.31 -1.86 7.81
C LYS A 98 16.05 -0.83 6.96
N GLN A 99 15.65 -0.63 5.71
CA GLN A 99 16.22 0.37 4.83
C GLN A 99 15.74 1.76 5.22
N ASP A 100 16.63 2.73 5.15
CA ASP A 100 16.33 4.13 5.43
C ASP A 100 16.64 5.07 4.27
N SER A 101 17.02 4.52 3.13
CA SER A 101 17.36 5.26 1.92
C SER A 101 16.09 5.67 1.17
N VAL A 102 15.92 6.97 0.96
CA VAL A 102 14.85 7.52 0.10
C VAL A 102 14.93 6.93 -1.32
N TRP A 103 16.13 6.79 -1.87
CA TRP A 103 16.34 6.24 -3.20
C TRP A 103 15.85 4.81 -3.34
N ILE A 104 16.16 3.94 -2.37
CA ILE A 104 15.71 2.55 -2.38
C ILE A 104 14.18 2.49 -2.34
N TRP A 105 13.55 3.28 -1.48
CA TRP A 105 12.09 3.31 -1.39
C TRP A 105 11.43 3.89 -2.63
N SER A 106 12.05 4.91 -3.27
CA SER A 106 11.54 5.45 -4.53
C SER A 106 11.64 4.43 -5.67
N VAL A 107 12.73 3.68 -5.74
CA VAL A 107 12.90 2.61 -6.73
C VAL A 107 11.89 1.48 -6.49
N ILE A 108 11.72 1.02 -5.25
CA ILE A 108 10.73 -0.03 -4.91
C ILE A 108 9.32 0.42 -5.29
N SER A 109 8.93 1.65 -4.92
CA SER A 109 7.62 2.22 -5.22
C SER A 109 7.40 2.38 -6.73
N GLY A 110 8.42 2.87 -7.44
CA GLY A 110 8.40 3.03 -8.90
C GLY A 110 8.27 1.69 -9.64
N ILE A 111 9.05 0.67 -9.25
CA ILE A 111 8.96 -0.68 -9.82
C ILE A 111 7.58 -1.28 -9.57
N PHE A 112 7.02 -1.12 -8.37
CA PHE A 112 5.67 -1.58 -8.10
C PHE A 112 4.65 -0.92 -9.03
N GLY A 113 4.74 0.39 -9.23
CA GLY A 113 3.87 1.12 -10.17
C GLY A 113 4.02 0.63 -11.62
N LEU A 114 5.25 0.39 -12.09
CA LEU A 114 5.52 -0.17 -13.42
C LEU A 114 4.97 -1.59 -13.61
N MET A 115 4.94 -2.38 -12.53
CA MET A 115 4.43 -3.76 -12.55
C MET A 115 2.92 -3.85 -12.28
N PHE A 116 2.27 -2.74 -11.96
CA PHE A 116 0.89 -2.73 -11.51
C PHE A 116 -0.08 -3.27 -12.57
N GLY A 117 0.05 -2.84 -13.82
CA GLY A 117 -0.75 -3.34 -14.94
C GLY A 117 -0.51 -4.82 -15.23
N PHE A 118 0.73 -5.31 -15.05
CA PHE A 118 1.00 -6.75 -15.14
C PHE A 118 0.23 -7.52 -14.03
N LEU A 119 0.25 -7.01 -12.81
CA LEU A 119 -0.55 -7.60 -11.73
C LEU A 119 -2.05 -7.55 -12.07
N CYS A 120 -2.55 -6.44 -12.63
CA CYS A 120 -3.93 -6.32 -13.11
C CYS A 120 -4.27 -7.32 -14.23
N ALA A 121 -3.30 -7.73 -15.03
CA ALA A 121 -3.50 -8.63 -16.15
C ALA A 121 -3.71 -10.10 -15.72
N ILE A 122 -3.20 -10.51 -14.57
CA ILE A 122 -3.27 -11.91 -14.11
C ILE A 122 -4.70 -12.47 -14.09
N PRO A 123 -5.74 -11.79 -13.59
CA PRO A 123 -7.11 -12.31 -13.65
C PRO A 123 -7.63 -12.56 -15.07
N TYR A 124 -7.16 -11.79 -16.04
CA TYR A 124 -7.56 -11.98 -17.45
C TYR A 124 -7.01 -13.26 -18.06
N PHE A 125 -5.91 -13.80 -17.54
CA PHE A 125 -5.46 -15.14 -17.89
C PHE A 125 -6.54 -16.19 -17.59
N PHE A 126 -7.13 -16.12 -16.40
CA PHE A 126 -8.13 -17.10 -15.99
C PHE A 126 -9.44 -16.95 -16.78
N VAL A 127 -9.81 -15.73 -17.18
CA VAL A 127 -10.95 -15.51 -18.08
C VAL A 127 -10.70 -16.19 -19.42
N GLY A 128 -9.59 -15.92 -20.08
CA GLY A 128 -9.26 -16.53 -21.36
C GLY A 128 -9.01 -18.05 -21.28
N LEU A 129 -8.53 -18.54 -20.12
CA LEU A 129 -8.36 -19.98 -19.89
C LEU A 129 -9.70 -20.73 -19.94
N VAL A 130 -10.76 -20.14 -19.39
CA VAL A 130 -12.13 -20.73 -19.44
C VAL A 130 -12.68 -20.69 -20.86
N ASP A 131 -12.45 -19.61 -21.60
CA ASP A 131 -13.02 -19.39 -22.93
C ASP A 131 -12.34 -20.21 -24.03
N GLY A 132 -11.02 -20.43 -23.94
CA GLY A 132 -10.26 -21.05 -25.04
C GLY A 132 -8.93 -21.72 -24.64
N GLY A 133 -8.79 -22.10 -23.37
CA GLY A 133 -7.60 -22.79 -22.86
C GLY A 133 -6.38 -21.89 -22.64
N ILE A 134 -5.22 -22.52 -22.41
CA ILE A 134 -3.99 -21.81 -22.00
C ILE A 134 -3.58 -20.73 -23.02
N ALA A 135 -3.68 -21.01 -24.31
CA ALA A 135 -3.29 -20.06 -25.36
C ALA A 135 -4.16 -18.79 -25.30
N ALA A 136 -5.49 -18.94 -25.19
CA ALA A 136 -6.41 -17.80 -25.03
C ALA A 136 -6.17 -17.04 -23.74
N GLY A 137 -5.87 -17.74 -22.63
CA GLY A 137 -5.50 -17.12 -21.37
C GLY A 137 -4.26 -16.23 -21.48
N LEU A 138 -3.20 -16.73 -22.11
CA LEU A 138 -1.98 -15.94 -22.36
C LEU A 138 -2.25 -14.73 -23.25
N VAL A 139 -3.00 -14.93 -24.35
CA VAL A 139 -3.36 -13.82 -25.27
C VAL A 139 -4.12 -12.73 -24.51
N ASN A 140 -5.13 -13.08 -23.73
CA ASN A 140 -5.92 -12.10 -22.96
C ASN A 140 -5.05 -11.35 -21.94
N MET A 141 -4.25 -12.07 -21.18
CA MET A 141 -3.36 -11.48 -20.16
C MET A 141 -2.37 -10.51 -20.79
N PHE A 142 -1.63 -10.94 -21.82
CA PHE A 142 -0.63 -10.09 -22.46
C PHE A 142 -1.24 -8.93 -23.23
N SER A 143 -2.37 -9.12 -23.90
CA SER A 143 -3.08 -8.04 -24.60
C SER A 143 -3.52 -6.95 -23.63
N TYR A 144 -4.08 -7.33 -22.47
CA TYR A 144 -4.46 -6.38 -21.43
C TYR A 144 -3.26 -5.63 -20.89
N TRP A 145 -2.17 -6.34 -20.54
CA TRP A 145 -0.96 -5.71 -20.02
C TRP A 145 -0.31 -4.75 -21.02
N ILE A 146 -0.12 -5.18 -22.27
CA ILE A 146 0.49 -4.35 -23.33
C ILE A 146 -0.31 -3.07 -23.55
N ALA A 147 -1.63 -3.15 -23.58
CA ALA A 147 -2.51 -1.98 -23.67
C ALA A 147 -2.39 -1.03 -22.45
N GLY A 148 -2.04 -1.59 -21.28
CA GLY A 148 -1.85 -0.86 -20.03
C GLY A 148 -0.47 -0.20 -19.87
N ILE A 149 0.55 -0.56 -20.64
CA ILE A 149 1.93 -0.08 -20.46
C ILE A 149 2.04 1.46 -20.37
N PRO A 150 1.37 2.28 -21.19
CA PRO A 150 1.44 3.73 -21.06
C PRO A 150 0.98 4.23 -19.68
N PHE A 151 -0.03 3.60 -19.11
CA PHE A 151 -0.54 3.91 -17.78
C PHE A 151 0.42 3.44 -16.68
N ASP A 152 1.05 2.28 -16.84
CA ASP A 152 2.06 1.75 -15.93
C ASP A 152 3.29 2.68 -15.85
N ILE A 153 3.70 3.27 -16.97
CA ILE A 153 4.80 4.25 -17.00
C ILE A 153 4.45 5.48 -16.15
N VAL A 154 3.25 6.03 -16.32
CA VAL A 154 2.79 7.17 -15.51
C VAL A 154 2.72 6.80 -14.05
N HIS A 155 2.17 5.63 -13.72
CA HIS A 155 2.05 5.12 -12.36
C HIS A 155 3.42 4.91 -11.71
N GLY A 156 4.36 4.30 -12.44
CA GLY A 156 5.72 4.07 -11.95
C GLY A 156 6.48 5.37 -11.69
N ILE A 157 6.41 6.34 -12.61
CA ILE A 157 7.04 7.65 -12.44
C ILE A 157 6.37 8.40 -11.28
N GLY A 158 5.05 8.42 -11.21
CA GLY A 158 4.28 9.06 -10.14
C GLY A 158 4.67 8.50 -8.77
N ASN A 159 4.67 7.18 -8.61
CA ASN A 159 5.07 6.50 -7.39
C ASN A 159 6.51 6.80 -6.98
N PHE A 160 7.44 6.80 -7.95
CA PHE A 160 8.84 7.16 -7.71
C PHE A 160 8.97 8.60 -7.18
N VAL A 161 8.35 9.56 -7.85
CA VAL A 161 8.41 10.98 -7.49
C VAL A 161 7.73 11.25 -6.15
N ILE A 162 6.54 10.71 -5.93
CA ILE A 162 5.81 10.85 -4.66
C ILE A 162 6.67 10.33 -3.50
N MET A 163 7.25 9.14 -3.64
CA MET A 163 8.11 8.56 -2.62
C MET A 163 9.37 9.41 -2.39
N MET A 164 10.01 9.90 -3.46
CA MET A 164 11.20 10.74 -3.39
C MET A 164 10.95 12.03 -2.60
N VAL A 165 9.82 12.67 -2.85
CA VAL A 165 9.48 13.96 -2.24
C VAL A 165 8.92 13.80 -0.83
N LEU A 166 8.01 12.83 -0.62
CA LEU A 166 7.22 12.74 0.61
C LEU A 166 7.81 11.78 1.66
N TYR A 167 8.77 10.93 1.34
CA TYR A 167 9.32 9.97 2.31
C TYR A 167 9.85 10.65 3.58
N ARG A 168 10.72 11.65 3.45
CA ARG A 168 11.33 12.32 4.61
C ARG A 168 10.32 13.09 5.47
N PRO A 169 9.44 13.96 4.91
CA PRO A 169 8.45 14.64 5.72
C PRO A 169 7.47 13.66 6.39
N MET A 170 6.97 12.68 5.68
CA MET A 170 6.06 11.67 6.26
C MET A 170 6.75 10.86 7.36
N LYS A 171 7.99 10.44 7.15
CA LYS A 171 8.79 9.75 8.18
C LYS A 171 8.88 10.58 9.47
N ARG A 172 9.14 11.89 9.37
CA ARG A 172 9.18 12.78 10.53
C ARG A 172 7.85 12.84 11.27
N ILE A 173 6.75 13.03 10.53
CA ILE A 173 5.39 13.06 11.10
C ILE A 173 5.09 11.75 11.83
N LEU A 174 5.31 10.61 11.19
CA LEU A 174 5.01 9.31 11.77
C LEU A 174 5.90 8.98 12.98
N GLN A 175 7.16 9.46 13.01
CA GLN A 175 8.04 9.35 14.17
C GLN A 175 7.54 10.18 15.35
N ILE A 176 7.12 11.42 15.11
CA ILE A 176 6.56 12.31 16.15
C ILE A 176 5.29 11.68 16.72
N THR A 177 4.35 11.27 15.87
CA THR A 177 3.12 10.61 16.30
C THR A 177 3.39 9.39 17.16
N LYS A 178 4.37 8.56 16.78
CA LYS A 178 4.75 7.37 17.53
C LYS A 178 5.33 7.70 18.91
N ARG A 179 6.08 8.79 19.04
CA ARG A 179 6.62 9.28 20.34
C ARG A 179 5.49 9.77 21.23
N PHE A 180 4.60 10.61 20.72
CA PHE A 180 3.45 11.09 21.50
C PHE A 180 2.59 9.95 22.05
N TYR A 181 2.37 8.89 21.26
CA TYR A 181 1.66 7.71 21.73
C TYR A 181 2.38 7.00 22.85
N ALA A 182 3.70 6.83 22.77
CA ALA A 182 4.49 6.19 23.80
C ALA A 182 4.48 7.00 25.10
N GLU A 183 4.60 8.33 25.03
CA GLU A 183 4.59 9.23 26.19
C GLU A 183 3.20 9.29 26.86
N SER A 184 2.11 9.35 26.08
CA SER A 184 0.75 9.40 26.62
C SER A 184 0.35 8.11 27.35
N GLU A 185 0.92 6.95 26.97
CA GLU A 185 0.70 5.71 27.72
C GLU A 185 1.43 5.71 29.07
N VAL A 186 2.62 6.33 29.15
CA VAL A 186 3.35 6.43 30.44
C VAL A 186 2.57 7.28 31.45
N ILE A 187 2.07 8.45 31.02
CA ILE A 187 1.33 9.39 31.91
C ILE A 187 0.00 8.79 32.41
N ARG A 188 -0.61 7.87 31.68
CA ARG A 188 -1.91 7.26 32.08
C ARG A 188 -1.78 6.23 33.20
N TYR A 189 -0.57 5.78 33.50
CA TYR A 189 -0.30 4.72 34.49
C TYR A 189 0.52 5.19 35.70
N GLU A 190 0.85 6.49 35.78
CA GLU A 190 1.32 7.20 36.99
C GLU A 190 0.13 7.83 37.73
#